data_920066377103afd01abf9c620d0d8b68
#
_entry.id   920066377103afd01abf9c620d0d8b68
#
_cell.length_a   1.000
_cell.length_b   1.000
_cell.length_c   1.000
_cell.angle_alpha   90.00
_cell.angle_beta   90.00
_cell.angle_gamma   90.00
#
_symmetry.space_group_name_H-M   'P 1'
#
loop_
_entity.id
_entity.type
_entity.pdbx_description
1 polymer ?
#
loop_
_entity_poly.entity_id
_entity_poly.type
_entity_poly.pdbx_seq_one_letter_code
_entity_poly.pdbx_strand_id
1 'polypeptide(L)'
;MLRSICSLRMPWILVCTLLCLHSGCTKLLTQQAVNRFSQSLEDKDYTDLKLAVSNRFEERALRREEAVRDLAILAIPTGETKIIDIEQVSKNEVRAKVEVKIGKDNAARDVVYTLTRDPKIQRWVVDDVTLKQDSGRGEVTRSAIEQLDLVMSVRDFVDAWHSGDREKILAVTSPELREPLEQLPPAWLTQLAAHVAEQTPQQKSLRPDARLKDDKAVVGVGRVLVEFQLIDGHWFVRDAALEDQADTVRSALKLAIALRQTQGFLEAYAAGDKDRLAKNASSEFHQGCLVAADLAQVPVPTAELFAKPYEARQQKDHLDIVLKSEKGAVLVSLDTKSATGSATPEKTAVPLVSEVTLVEDGSREAKRLTSLFLAETMVQLYAEALIVRDVKRLQSMSTRDFNERVWSRVRPDILQSLPMPEIETATPEILNVSYSGAKTEVTVSQGTRALTYVLHATPGRMEVEDVLMPVENRPASLKTNVEHLIPVYEFIAGIAGNNVDRVRQCSAESFNSMIWEQLSEIPEMKVDPVRLLTLPLTGMRISDTMARLQFGNATQGAEVAISRENGEMRVHDMVLITGTTPRDRIELLATMRRMITGGLSSDGKILQAKAESPGSPRPKASQRIQQAIQIE
;
A
#
# COMPACT_ATOMS: atom_id res chain seq x y z
N MET A 1 -82.36 54.58 38.53
CA MET A 1 -81.40 54.82 39.60
C MET A 1 -79.99 54.69 39.08
N LEU A 2 -79.34 55.77 38.97
CA LEU A 2 -77.97 56.10 38.78
C LEU A 2 -76.95 55.35 39.65
N ARG A 3 -75.80 55.08 39.13
CA ARG A 3 -74.39 54.98 39.63
C ARG A 3 -73.72 53.72 39.05
N SER A 4 -72.50 53.70 38.52
CA SER A 4 -71.34 54.59 38.48
C SER A 4 -70.36 53.93 37.49
N ILE A 5 -70.00 54.63 36.44
CA ILE A 5 -68.95 54.21 35.55
C ILE A 5 -67.85 55.27 35.75
N CYS A 6 -66.83 54.97 36.56
CA CYS A 6 -65.54 55.64 36.51
C CYS A 6 -64.53 54.87 37.35
N SER A 7 -63.47 54.35 36.69
CA SER A 7 -62.14 54.10 37.19
C SER A 7 -61.58 52.74 36.71
N LEU A 8 -61.01 52.73 35.55
CA LEU A 8 -59.96 51.74 35.21
C LEU A 8 -59.23 52.13 33.92
N ARG A 9 -58.56 53.30 33.93
CA ARG A 9 -57.65 53.69 32.80
C ARG A 9 -56.27 54.18 33.21
N MET A 10 -55.80 53.86 34.42
CA MET A 10 -54.50 54.40 34.88
C MET A 10 -53.31 53.45 35.07
N PRO A 11 -53.43 52.08 34.98
CA PRO A 11 -52.23 51.24 35.13
C PRO A 11 -51.45 51.04 33.84
N TRP A 12 -52.01 51.24 32.63
CA TRP A 12 -51.31 50.94 31.37
C TRP A 12 -50.22 51.94 30.97
N ILE A 13 -50.34 53.20 31.31
CA ILE A 13 -49.36 54.26 31.00
C ILE A 13 -48.11 54.06 31.88
N LEU A 14 -48.27 53.64 33.15
CA LEU A 14 -47.14 53.43 34.04
C LEU A 14 -46.33 52.17 33.66
N VAL A 15 -46.92 51.12 33.11
CA VAL A 15 -46.26 49.92 32.63
C VAL A 15 -45.46 50.19 31.34
N CYS A 16 -46.01 51.02 30.42
CA CYS A 16 -45.28 51.40 29.20
C CYS A 16 -44.11 52.32 29.49
N THR A 17 -44.18 53.22 30.45
CA THR A 17 -43.05 54.10 30.84
C THR A 17 -41.97 53.33 31.59
N LEU A 18 -42.31 52.30 32.41
CA LEU A 18 -41.28 51.43 33.04
C LEU A 18 -40.55 50.57 31.99
N LEU A 19 -41.24 50.06 30.98
CA LEU A 19 -40.65 49.27 29.89
C LEU A 19 -39.71 50.12 29.02
N CYS A 20 -40.03 51.36 28.73
CA CYS A 20 -39.20 52.29 27.98
C CYS A 20 -37.91 52.73 28.77
N LEU A 21 -37.99 52.83 30.10
CA LEU A 21 -36.85 53.15 30.95
C LEU A 21 -35.84 52.00 31.01
N HIS A 22 -36.29 50.73 30.98
CA HIS A 22 -35.38 49.58 30.98
C HIS A 22 -34.60 49.44 29.67
N SER A 23 -35.21 49.67 28.51
CA SER A 23 -34.53 49.63 27.20
C SER A 23 -33.53 50.73 27.01
N GLY A 24 -33.79 51.95 27.53
CA GLY A 24 -32.86 53.08 27.47
C GLY A 24 -31.57 52.86 28.30
N CYS A 25 -31.70 52.32 29.48
CA CYS A 25 -30.56 52.01 30.36
C CYS A 25 -29.67 50.90 29.77
N THR A 26 -30.24 49.85 29.20
CA THR A 26 -29.45 48.79 28.57
C THR A 26 -28.62 49.32 27.40
N LYS A 27 -29.18 50.15 26.53
CA LYS A 27 -28.47 50.75 25.38
C LYS A 27 -27.30 51.61 25.80
N LEU A 28 -27.43 52.38 26.86
CA LEU A 28 -26.35 53.25 27.38
C LEU A 28 -25.21 52.37 27.95
N LEU A 29 -25.54 51.35 28.74
CA LEU A 29 -24.55 50.47 29.37
C LEU A 29 -23.80 49.61 28.35
N THR A 30 -24.48 49.10 27.34
CA THR A 30 -23.87 48.34 26.23
C THR A 30 -22.99 49.25 25.37
N GLN A 31 -23.41 50.49 25.09
CA GLN A 31 -22.58 51.48 24.40
C GLN A 31 -21.26 51.75 25.14
N GLN A 32 -21.32 51.88 26.47
CA GLN A 32 -20.11 52.07 27.30
C GLN A 32 -19.17 50.84 27.23
N ALA A 33 -19.72 49.62 27.15
CA ALA A 33 -18.92 48.42 27.03
C ALA A 33 -18.21 48.32 25.66
N VAL A 34 -18.94 48.65 24.57
CA VAL A 34 -18.37 48.71 23.21
C VAL A 34 -17.28 49.77 23.11
N ASN A 35 -17.55 50.98 23.64
CA ASN A 35 -16.56 52.07 23.61
C ASN A 35 -15.28 51.70 24.35
N ARG A 36 -15.42 51.07 25.51
CA ARG A 36 -14.27 50.61 26.32
C ARG A 36 -13.42 49.58 25.59
N PHE A 37 -14.08 48.58 25.00
CA PHE A 37 -13.39 47.57 24.18
C PHE A 37 -12.68 48.20 22.98
N SER A 38 -13.38 49.12 22.23
CA SER A 38 -12.80 49.79 21.06
C SER A 38 -11.58 50.63 21.45
N GLN A 39 -11.65 51.35 22.58
CA GLN A 39 -10.55 52.19 23.07
C GLN A 39 -9.35 51.32 23.53
N SER A 40 -9.58 50.30 24.34
CA SER A 40 -8.51 49.38 24.76
C SER A 40 -7.81 48.70 23.58
N LEU A 41 -8.58 48.41 22.51
CA LEU A 41 -8.04 47.83 21.28
C LEU A 41 -7.20 48.86 20.50
N GLU A 42 -7.63 50.11 20.44
CA GLU A 42 -6.91 51.22 19.79
C GLU A 42 -5.62 51.58 20.53
N ASP A 43 -5.68 51.65 21.87
CA ASP A 43 -4.55 51.91 22.76
C ASP A 43 -3.57 50.71 22.86
N LYS A 44 -3.99 49.52 22.39
CA LYS A 44 -3.24 48.28 22.50
C LYS A 44 -2.90 47.91 23.95
N ASP A 45 -3.76 48.25 24.88
CA ASP A 45 -3.61 47.93 26.29
C ASP A 45 -4.22 46.56 26.59
N TYR A 46 -3.32 45.59 26.82
CA TYR A 46 -3.72 44.21 27.11
C TYR A 46 -4.51 44.07 28.43
N THR A 47 -4.16 44.88 29.43
CA THR A 47 -4.79 44.82 30.75
C THR A 47 -6.21 45.37 30.70
N ASP A 48 -6.37 46.55 30.09
CA ASP A 48 -7.69 47.17 29.92
C ASP A 48 -8.59 46.35 28.97
N LEU A 49 -7.99 45.74 27.95
CA LEU A 49 -8.72 44.87 27.06
C LEU A 49 -9.29 43.62 27.77
N LYS A 50 -8.51 43.01 28.67
CA LYS A 50 -9.02 41.90 29.51
C LYS A 50 -10.18 42.29 30.41
N LEU A 51 -10.15 43.52 30.91
CA LEU A 51 -11.25 44.08 31.73
C LEU A 51 -12.51 44.45 30.92
N ALA A 52 -12.37 44.57 29.61
CA ALA A 52 -13.46 44.94 28.70
C ALA A 52 -14.16 43.73 28.07
N VAL A 53 -13.62 42.52 28.22
CA VAL A 53 -14.15 41.29 27.61
C VAL A 53 -14.67 40.31 28.65
N SER A 54 -15.42 39.30 28.18
CA SER A 54 -15.89 38.19 29.03
C SER A 54 -14.75 37.21 29.37
N ASN A 55 -14.93 36.42 30.40
CA ASN A 55 -14.00 35.32 30.73
C ASN A 55 -13.80 34.37 29.53
N ARG A 56 -14.88 34.08 28.79
CA ARG A 56 -14.81 33.24 27.59
C ARG A 56 -13.90 33.85 26.52
N PHE A 57 -14.05 35.17 26.27
CA PHE A 57 -13.17 35.87 25.31
C PHE A 57 -11.73 35.87 25.81
N GLU A 58 -11.50 36.15 27.10
CA GLU A 58 -10.16 36.17 27.70
C GLU A 58 -9.48 34.80 27.58
N GLU A 59 -10.14 33.72 28.01
CA GLU A 59 -9.59 32.36 28.03
C GLU A 59 -9.28 31.85 26.61
N ARG A 60 -10.08 32.20 25.61
CA ARG A 60 -9.92 31.71 24.26
C ARG A 60 -9.02 32.58 23.40
N ALA A 61 -9.24 33.88 23.42
CA ALA A 61 -8.66 34.82 22.47
C ALA A 61 -7.50 35.67 23.06
N LEU A 62 -7.44 35.83 24.38
CA LEU A 62 -6.44 36.65 25.05
C LEU A 62 -5.57 35.89 26.04
N ARG A 63 -5.39 34.58 25.87
CA ARG A 63 -4.57 33.74 26.76
C ARG A 63 -3.07 34.03 26.67
N ARG A 64 -2.65 34.85 25.70
CA ARG A 64 -1.27 35.31 25.50
C ARG A 64 -1.21 36.81 25.26
N GLU A 65 -0.13 37.47 25.70
CA GLU A 65 0.06 38.93 25.47
C GLU A 65 0.17 39.28 24.00
N GLU A 66 0.68 38.38 23.16
CA GLU A 66 0.77 38.57 21.71
C GLU A 66 -0.59 38.71 21.05
N ALA A 67 -1.67 38.22 21.67
CA ALA A 67 -3.02 38.28 21.13
C ALA A 67 -3.46 39.71 20.76
N VAL A 68 -3.00 40.73 21.46
CA VAL A 68 -3.31 42.14 21.12
C VAL A 68 -2.77 42.52 19.74
N ARG A 69 -1.58 42.03 19.37
CA ARG A 69 -1.05 42.23 18.01
C ARG A 69 -1.83 41.44 16.98
N ASP A 70 -2.27 40.25 17.35
CA ASP A 70 -3.01 39.39 16.45
C ASP A 70 -4.45 39.89 16.24
N LEU A 71 -5.06 40.53 17.24
CA LEU A 71 -6.32 41.28 17.08
C LEU A 71 -6.23 42.34 15.96
N ALA A 72 -5.08 43.02 15.83
CA ALA A 72 -4.88 43.99 14.76
C ALA A 72 -4.91 43.33 13.35
N ILE A 73 -4.58 42.04 13.25
CA ILE A 73 -4.65 41.28 11.98
C ILE A 73 -6.10 41.08 11.53
N LEU A 74 -7.04 40.95 12.47
CA LEU A 74 -8.46 40.80 12.17
C LEU A 74 -9.08 42.09 11.64
N ALA A 75 -8.34 43.21 11.69
CA ALA A 75 -8.81 44.51 11.26
C ALA A 75 -10.18 44.90 11.85
N ILE A 76 -10.37 44.56 13.16
CA ILE A 76 -11.57 44.98 13.88
C ILE A 76 -11.64 46.50 13.81
N PRO A 77 -12.72 47.09 13.29
CA PRO A 77 -12.81 48.52 13.17
C PRO A 77 -12.75 49.21 14.54
N THR A 78 -11.85 50.16 14.71
CA THR A 78 -11.75 51.06 15.90
C THR A 78 -12.07 52.47 15.50
N GLY A 79 -12.64 53.24 16.44
CA GLY A 79 -13.02 54.64 16.23
C GLY A 79 -14.31 54.99 16.96
N GLU A 80 -15.01 56.06 16.48
CA GLU A 80 -16.29 56.46 17.06
C GLU A 80 -17.35 55.41 16.80
N THR A 81 -17.87 54.80 17.88
CA THR A 81 -18.87 53.73 17.82
C THR A 81 -20.28 54.24 18.14
N LYS A 82 -21.27 53.77 17.37
CA LYS A 82 -22.69 54.10 17.61
C LYS A 82 -23.53 52.83 17.46
N ILE A 83 -24.23 52.46 18.52
CA ILE A 83 -25.18 51.34 18.46
C ILE A 83 -26.40 51.76 17.64
N ILE A 84 -26.61 51.07 16.51
CA ILE A 84 -27.75 51.23 15.63
C ILE A 84 -28.95 50.46 16.19
N ASP A 85 -28.74 49.19 16.51
CA ASP A 85 -29.76 48.25 16.91
C ASP A 85 -29.29 47.32 18.04
N ILE A 86 -30.20 46.85 18.89
CA ILE A 86 -29.93 45.92 19.99
C ILE A 86 -31.01 44.84 19.98
N GLU A 87 -30.57 43.61 19.81
CA GLU A 87 -31.38 42.40 20.00
C GLU A 87 -31.08 41.79 21.37
N GLN A 88 -32.08 41.61 22.21
CA GLN A 88 -31.92 40.92 23.49
C GLN A 88 -32.07 39.41 23.30
N VAL A 89 -30.95 38.68 23.42
CA VAL A 89 -30.90 37.22 23.27
C VAL A 89 -31.35 36.55 24.57
N SER A 90 -30.88 37.03 25.71
CA SER A 90 -31.26 36.54 27.03
C SER A 90 -31.22 37.69 28.06
N LYS A 91 -31.57 37.37 29.33
CA LYS A 91 -31.49 38.37 30.42
C LYS A 91 -30.06 38.95 30.60
N ASN A 92 -29.06 38.15 30.27
CA ASN A 92 -27.66 38.49 30.48
C ASN A 92 -26.84 38.58 29.15
N GLU A 93 -27.50 38.53 28.00
CA GLU A 93 -26.84 38.55 26.68
C GLU A 93 -27.59 39.42 25.70
N VAL A 94 -26.90 40.26 24.98
CA VAL A 94 -27.42 41.10 23.91
C VAL A 94 -26.53 41.04 22.67
N ARG A 95 -27.14 41.17 21.51
CA ARG A 95 -26.44 41.41 20.24
C ARG A 95 -26.66 42.85 19.85
N ALA A 96 -25.57 43.60 19.70
CA ALA A 96 -25.61 45.01 19.30
C ALA A 96 -25.04 45.17 17.90
N LYS A 97 -25.84 45.72 16.99
CA LYS A 97 -25.34 46.16 15.69
C LYS A 97 -24.75 47.56 15.87
N VAL A 98 -23.46 47.71 15.62
CA VAL A 98 -22.69 48.91 15.86
C VAL A 98 -22.14 49.45 14.54
N GLU A 99 -22.39 50.72 14.28
CA GLU A 99 -21.71 51.49 13.24
C GLU A 99 -20.41 52.06 13.82
N VAL A 100 -19.29 51.73 13.18
CA VAL A 100 -17.96 52.25 13.56
C VAL A 100 -17.46 53.17 12.46
N LYS A 101 -17.18 54.45 12.80
CA LYS A 101 -16.60 55.40 11.87
C LYS A 101 -15.08 55.39 11.95
N ILE A 102 -14.43 55.07 10.83
CA ILE A 102 -13.00 54.85 10.74
C ILE A 102 -12.33 56.07 10.07
N GLY A 103 -11.32 56.64 10.73
CA GLY A 103 -10.43 57.63 10.17
C GLY A 103 -11.07 59.00 9.82
N LYS A 104 -10.33 59.83 9.09
CA LYS A 104 -10.75 61.18 8.72
C LYS A 104 -11.88 61.23 7.67
N ASP A 105 -12.04 60.13 6.92
CA ASP A 105 -13.04 60.05 5.82
C ASP A 105 -14.40 59.56 6.31
N ASN A 106 -14.57 59.32 7.61
CA ASN A 106 -15.81 58.83 8.24
C ASN A 106 -16.45 57.62 7.54
N ALA A 107 -15.64 56.73 6.96
CA ALA A 107 -16.13 55.51 6.37
C ALA A 107 -16.79 54.66 7.46
N ALA A 108 -18.11 54.42 7.33
CA ALA A 108 -18.88 53.65 8.30
C ALA A 108 -18.80 52.15 7.98
N ARG A 109 -18.51 51.32 8.98
CA ARG A 109 -18.59 49.86 8.90
C ARG A 109 -19.54 49.31 9.96
N ASP A 110 -20.38 48.39 9.56
CA ASP A 110 -21.29 47.70 10.47
C ASP A 110 -20.58 46.49 11.08
N VAL A 111 -20.58 46.40 12.40
CA VAL A 111 -20.01 45.31 13.20
C VAL A 111 -21.07 44.80 14.18
N VAL A 112 -21.15 43.52 14.41
CA VAL A 112 -22.05 42.95 15.40
C VAL A 112 -21.25 42.51 16.63
N TYR A 113 -21.58 43.12 17.77
CA TYR A 113 -21.01 42.77 19.07
C TYR A 113 -22.00 41.87 19.82
N THR A 114 -21.52 40.75 20.32
CA THR A 114 -22.24 39.97 21.35
C THR A 114 -21.69 40.43 22.70
N LEU A 115 -22.56 40.90 23.59
CA LEU A 115 -22.18 41.36 24.92
C LEU A 115 -22.87 40.48 25.96
N THR A 116 -22.15 40.18 27.02
CA THR A 116 -22.65 39.43 28.18
C THR A 116 -22.48 40.23 29.45
N ARG A 117 -23.31 39.93 30.46
CA ARG A 117 -23.19 40.56 31.77
C ARG A 117 -22.27 39.72 32.63
N ASP A 118 -21.13 40.29 32.99
CA ASP A 118 -20.17 39.64 33.87
C ASP A 118 -20.83 39.29 35.22
N PRO A 119 -20.80 38.04 35.67
CA PRO A 119 -21.49 37.62 36.88
C PRO A 119 -20.86 38.20 38.18
N LYS A 120 -19.57 38.58 38.17
CA LYS A 120 -18.84 39.07 39.33
C LYS A 120 -19.05 40.57 39.54
N ILE A 121 -18.90 41.34 38.47
CA ILE A 121 -18.92 42.82 38.54
C ILE A 121 -20.25 43.41 38.04
N GLN A 122 -21.17 42.57 37.57
CA GLN A 122 -22.50 42.91 37.08
C GLN A 122 -22.48 43.98 35.96
N ARG A 123 -21.40 44.05 35.19
CA ARG A 123 -21.17 45.01 34.12
C ARG A 123 -21.24 44.32 32.76
N TRP A 124 -21.70 45.02 31.74
CA TRP A 124 -21.66 44.55 30.37
C TRP A 124 -20.23 44.54 29.86
N VAL A 125 -19.82 43.43 29.24
CA VAL A 125 -18.50 43.18 28.63
C VAL A 125 -18.71 42.53 27.26
N VAL A 126 -17.72 42.68 26.37
CA VAL A 126 -17.77 42.08 25.04
C VAL A 126 -17.48 40.60 25.13
N ASP A 127 -18.41 39.76 24.64
CA ASP A 127 -18.26 38.31 24.59
C ASP A 127 -17.77 37.81 23.23
N ASP A 128 -18.17 38.49 22.12
CA ASP A 128 -17.68 38.22 20.78
C ASP A 128 -17.86 39.43 19.86
N VAL A 129 -17.08 39.46 18.78
CA VAL A 129 -17.20 40.43 17.69
C VAL A 129 -17.34 39.68 16.38
N THR A 130 -18.48 39.85 15.71
CA THR A 130 -18.74 39.22 14.43
C THR A 130 -18.40 40.18 13.29
N LEU A 131 -17.43 39.78 12.47
CA LEU A 131 -16.94 40.55 11.35
C LEU A 131 -17.49 40.03 10.04
N LYS A 132 -17.87 40.94 9.15
CA LYS A 132 -18.20 40.61 7.77
C LYS A 132 -16.91 40.64 6.94
N GLN A 133 -16.59 39.58 6.28
CA GLN A 133 -15.41 39.43 5.40
C GLN A 133 -15.88 39.08 3.99
N ASP A 134 -15.31 39.76 2.99
CA ASP A 134 -15.52 39.37 1.60
C ASP A 134 -14.63 38.16 1.27
N SER A 135 -15.26 37.04 0.93
CA SER A 135 -14.55 35.79 0.60
C SER A 135 -14.30 35.62 -0.90
N GLY A 136 -14.60 36.65 -1.74
CA GLY A 136 -14.56 36.50 -3.20
C GLY A 136 -15.67 35.65 -3.79
N ARG A 137 -16.44 34.95 -2.94
CA ARG A 137 -17.66 34.18 -3.29
C ARG A 137 -18.93 34.69 -2.58
N GLY A 138 -18.79 35.80 -1.83
CA GLY A 138 -19.85 36.41 -1.05
C GLY A 138 -19.39 36.87 0.34
N GLU A 139 -20.24 37.64 1.03
CA GLU A 139 -19.99 38.04 2.42
C GLU A 139 -20.10 36.81 3.35
N VAL A 140 -19.08 36.54 4.13
CA VAL A 140 -19.07 35.54 5.19
C VAL A 140 -18.93 36.25 6.53
N THR A 141 -19.79 35.90 7.49
CA THR A 141 -19.72 36.38 8.87
C THR A 141 -18.83 35.45 9.71
N ARG A 142 -17.85 36.01 10.43
CA ARG A 142 -16.91 35.21 11.25
C ARG A 142 -16.79 35.80 12.65
N SER A 143 -16.73 34.96 13.65
CA SER A 143 -16.43 35.26 15.04
C SER A 143 -14.96 35.67 15.20
N ALA A 144 -14.70 36.78 15.87
CA ALA A 144 -13.35 37.21 16.21
C ALA A 144 -12.68 36.24 17.21
N ILE A 145 -13.47 35.73 18.18
CA ILE A 145 -12.96 34.71 19.13
C ILE A 145 -12.46 33.48 18.39
N GLU A 146 -13.24 32.93 17.46
CA GLU A 146 -12.86 31.71 16.74
C GLU A 146 -11.61 31.90 15.88
N GLN A 147 -11.48 33.07 15.26
CA GLN A 147 -10.29 33.38 14.47
C GLN A 147 -9.05 33.58 15.34
N LEU A 148 -9.17 34.27 16.48
CA LEU A 148 -8.06 34.45 17.41
C LEU A 148 -7.69 33.16 18.13
N ASP A 149 -8.67 32.36 18.55
CA ASP A 149 -8.42 31.06 19.14
C ASP A 149 -7.63 30.16 18.18
N LEU A 150 -7.98 30.16 16.87
CA LEU A 150 -7.20 29.46 15.86
C LEU A 150 -5.75 29.98 15.78
N VAL A 151 -5.54 31.31 15.76
CA VAL A 151 -4.19 31.90 15.76
C VAL A 151 -3.41 31.50 17.00
N MET A 152 -4.04 31.53 18.19
CA MET A 152 -3.40 31.10 19.44
C MET A 152 -3.08 29.59 19.40
N SER A 153 -3.98 28.76 18.88
CA SER A 153 -3.75 27.32 18.74
C SER A 153 -2.63 27.00 17.77
N VAL A 154 -2.45 27.79 16.70
CA VAL A 154 -1.28 27.68 15.81
C VAL A 154 0.02 27.99 16.56
N ARG A 155 0.03 29.02 17.42
CA ARG A 155 1.20 29.34 18.24
C ARG A 155 1.49 28.25 19.27
N ASP A 156 0.45 27.78 19.96
CA ASP A 156 0.56 26.69 20.93
C ASP A 156 1.12 25.41 20.28
N PHE A 157 0.67 25.12 19.05
CA PHE A 157 1.21 24.02 18.23
C PHE A 157 2.70 24.20 17.95
N VAL A 158 3.10 25.37 17.41
CA VAL A 158 4.51 25.62 17.08
C VAL A 158 5.39 25.49 18.32
N ASP A 159 5.00 26.14 19.43
CA ASP A 159 5.77 26.13 20.67
C ASP A 159 5.87 24.74 21.29
N ALA A 160 4.77 23.97 21.28
CA ALA A 160 4.73 22.60 21.82
C ALA A 160 5.67 21.67 21.04
N TRP A 161 5.58 21.69 19.71
CA TRP A 161 6.38 20.81 18.85
C TRP A 161 7.86 21.19 18.83
N HIS A 162 8.19 22.48 18.85
CA HIS A 162 9.58 22.94 18.99
C HIS A 162 10.19 22.62 20.36
N SER A 163 9.37 22.59 21.43
CA SER A 163 9.86 22.19 22.76
C SER A 163 10.19 20.70 22.85
N GLY A 164 9.58 19.86 22.03
CA GLY A 164 9.66 18.40 22.13
C GLY A 164 9.05 17.82 23.41
N ASP A 165 8.36 18.65 24.19
CA ASP A 165 7.73 18.25 25.45
C ASP A 165 6.45 17.48 25.18
N ARG A 166 6.42 16.21 25.66
CA ARG A 166 5.30 15.30 25.46
C ARG A 166 3.97 15.86 25.93
N GLU A 167 3.92 16.38 27.13
CA GLU A 167 2.68 16.87 27.75
C GLU A 167 2.13 18.08 26.95
N LYS A 168 3.00 18.97 26.53
CA LYS A 168 2.62 20.13 25.69
C LYS A 168 2.11 19.69 24.31
N ILE A 169 2.77 18.74 23.67
CA ILE A 169 2.34 18.20 22.38
C ILE A 169 0.95 17.56 22.50
N LEU A 170 0.76 16.72 23.52
CA LEU A 170 -0.53 16.05 23.75
C LEU A 170 -1.64 17.05 24.10
N ALA A 171 -1.34 18.12 24.81
CA ALA A 171 -2.32 19.13 25.19
C ALA A 171 -2.92 19.87 23.99
N VAL A 172 -2.16 20.04 22.89
CA VAL A 172 -2.59 20.78 21.70
C VAL A 172 -3.15 19.88 20.59
N THR A 173 -3.11 18.56 20.76
CA THR A 173 -3.55 17.59 19.74
C THR A 173 -4.98 17.12 19.96
N SER A 174 -5.69 16.87 18.86
CA SER A 174 -7.01 16.25 18.88
C SER A 174 -6.95 14.82 19.42
N PRO A 175 -8.05 14.24 19.90
CA PRO A 175 -8.07 12.86 20.38
C PRO A 175 -7.54 11.85 19.36
N GLU A 176 -7.83 12.07 18.06
CA GLU A 176 -7.40 11.19 16.97
C GLU A 176 -5.87 11.15 16.81
N LEU A 177 -5.18 12.28 16.93
CA LEU A 177 -3.71 12.34 16.88
C LEU A 177 -3.09 12.03 18.23
N ARG A 178 -3.74 12.38 19.35
CA ARG A 178 -3.26 12.15 20.71
C ARG A 178 -3.10 10.68 21.03
N GLU A 179 -4.11 9.87 20.71
CA GLU A 179 -4.13 8.43 21.04
C GLU A 179 -2.87 7.69 20.55
N PRO A 180 -2.45 7.77 19.26
CA PRO A 180 -1.21 7.14 18.83
C PRO A 180 0.04 7.77 19.46
N LEU A 181 0.09 9.10 19.64
CA LEU A 181 1.26 9.81 20.19
C LEU A 181 1.51 9.49 21.67
N GLU A 182 0.44 9.34 22.44
CA GLU A 182 0.50 9.10 23.89
C GLU A 182 1.24 7.80 24.25
N GLN A 183 1.24 6.83 23.37
CA GLN A 183 1.83 5.52 23.60
C GLN A 183 3.20 5.34 22.94
N LEU A 184 3.66 6.29 22.12
CA LEU A 184 4.95 6.16 21.43
C LEU A 184 6.13 6.13 22.42
N PRO A 185 7.20 5.40 22.09
CA PRO A 185 8.47 5.51 22.81
C PRO A 185 8.97 6.97 22.82
N PRO A 186 9.58 7.44 23.92
CA PRO A 186 10.05 8.82 24.04
C PRO A 186 10.97 9.25 22.89
N ALA A 187 11.92 8.39 22.47
CA ALA A 187 12.83 8.69 21.38
C ALA A 187 12.11 8.91 20.06
N TRP A 188 11.05 8.14 19.78
CA TRP A 188 10.27 8.27 18.54
C TRP A 188 9.41 9.52 18.52
N LEU A 189 8.78 9.85 19.66
CA LEU A 189 8.01 11.09 19.78
C LEU A 189 8.92 12.31 19.63
N THR A 190 10.09 12.32 20.29
CA THR A 190 11.07 13.41 20.17
C THR A 190 11.53 13.59 18.73
N GLN A 191 11.78 12.50 18.02
CA GLN A 191 12.17 12.56 16.59
C GLN A 191 11.05 13.08 15.71
N LEU A 192 9.81 12.62 15.91
CA LEU A 192 8.64 13.12 15.17
C LEU A 192 8.44 14.61 15.42
N ALA A 193 8.57 15.05 16.68
CA ALA A 193 8.48 16.45 17.04
C ALA A 193 9.57 17.30 16.36
N ALA A 194 10.82 16.83 16.38
CA ALA A 194 11.93 17.48 15.70
C ALA A 194 11.67 17.62 14.18
N HIS A 195 11.15 16.58 13.54
CA HIS A 195 10.85 16.61 12.11
C HIS A 195 9.76 17.63 11.75
N VAL A 196 8.72 17.76 12.57
CA VAL A 196 7.68 18.81 12.40
C VAL A 196 8.28 20.20 12.68
N ALA A 197 9.09 20.32 13.74
CA ALA A 197 9.72 21.58 14.14
C ALA A 197 10.68 22.14 13.07
N GLU A 198 11.46 21.30 12.40
CA GLU A 198 12.37 21.70 11.32
C GLU A 198 11.64 22.35 10.13
N GLN A 199 10.40 21.99 9.91
CA GLN A 199 9.58 22.52 8.81
C GLN A 199 8.69 23.71 9.21
N THR A 200 8.56 23.97 10.51
CA THR A 200 7.76 25.06 11.07
C THR A 200 8.66 26.17 11.59
N PRO A 201 8.51 27.43 11.13
CA PRO A 201 9.37 28.51 11.58
C PRO A 201 9.00 28.97 13.00
N GLN A 202 10.00 29.25 13.83
CA GLN A 202 9.82 29.98 15.10
C GLN A 202 9.59 31.47 14.84
N GLN A 203 8.56 31.86 14.11
CA GLN A 203 8.33 33.29 13.80
C GLN A 203 7.45 33.97 14.83
N LYS A 204 7.89 35.15 15.27
CA LYS A 204 7.12 36.04 16.16
C LYS A 204 5.86 36.65 15.49
N SER A 205 5.78 36.67 14.17
CA SER A 205 4.62 37.14 13.38
C SER A 205 4.11 36.00 12.47
N LEU A 206 3.23 35.17 12.97
CA LEU A 206 2.46 34.23 12.16
C LEU A 206 1.29 35.03 11.51
N ARG A 207 1.26 35.08 10.18
CA ARG A 207 0.05 35.42 9.43
C ARG A 207 -0.46 34.12 8.81
N PRO A 208 -1.32 33.40 9.51
CA PRO A 208 -1.81 32.12 9.00
C PRO A 208 -2.77 32.40 7.82
N ASP A 209 -2.43 31.85 6.66
CA ASP A 209 -3.40 31.69 5.58
C ASP A 209 -4.31 30.52 5.95
N ALA A 210 -5.46 30.82 6.52
CA ALA A 210 -6.38 29.84 7.06
C ALA A 210 -7.58 29.63 6.13
N ARG A 211 -7.82 28.38 5.76
CA ARG A 211 -9.06 27.95 5.10
C ARG A 211 -9.94 27.27 6.13
N LEU A 212 -11.03 27.95 6.51
CA LEU A 212 -12.02 27.43 7.45
C LEU A 212 -13.18 26.80 6.68
N LYS A 213 -13.58 25.62 7.13
CA LYS A 213 -14.77 24.92 6.66
C LYS A 213 -15.40 24.17 7.82
N ASP A 214 -16.57 24.58 8.26
CA ASP A 214 -17.32 24.01 9.38
C ASP A 214 -16.44 23.93 10.66
N ASP A 215 -16.25 22.74 11.20
CA ASP A 215 -15.42 22.44 12.37
C ASP A 215 -13.95 22.19 12.07
N LYS A 216 -13.49 22.47 10.82
CA LYS A 216 -12.11 22.21 10.35
C LYS A 216 -11.46 23.49 9.84
N ALA A 217 -10.18 23.62 10.14
CA ALA A 217 -9.34 24.66 9.59
C ALA A 217 -8.04 24.07 9.06
N VAL A 218 -7.62 24.49 7.86
CA VAL A 218 -6.30 24.18 7.30
C VAL A 218 -5.48 25.44 7.27
N VAL A 219 -4.34 25.41 7.94
CA VAL A 219 -3.48 26.57 8.14
C VAL A 219 -2.07 26.28 7.62
N GLY A 220 -1.54 27.15 6.77
CA GLY A 220 -0.14 27.10 6.34
C GLY A 220 0.78 27.66 7.44
N VAL A 221 1.72 26.85 7.93
CA VAL A 221 2.71 27.22 8.95
C VAL A 221 4.10 26.86 8.43
N GLY A 222 4.79 27.83 7.85
CA GLY A 222 6.06 27.58 7.17
C GLY A 222 5.86 26.67 5.94
N ARG A 223 6.47 25.49 5.97
CA ARG A 223 6.33 24.47 4.91
C ARG A 223 5.28 23.41 5.22
N VAL A 224 4.65 23.48 6.40
CA VAL A 224 3.66 22.52 6.87
C VAL A 224 2.26 23.05 6.67
N LEU A 225 1.34 22.21 6.17
CA LEU A 225 -0.10 22.46 6.23
C LEU A 225 -0.65 21.74 7.46
N VAL A 226 -1.13 22.52 8.44
CA VAL A 226 -1.68 21.98 9.68
C VAL A 226 -3.20 21.95 9.60
N GLU A 227 -3.79 20.79 9.81
CA GLU A 227 -5.23 20.61 9.93
C GLU A 227 -5.63 20.71 11.41
N PHE A 228 -6.51 21.67 11.71
CA PHE A 228 -7.12 21.83 13.03
C PHE A 228 -8.57 21.36 13.02
N GLN A 229 -9.03 20.84 14.14
CA GLN A 229 -10.42 20.46 14.39
C GLN A 229 -10.95 21.22 15.59
N LEU A 230 -12.15 21.79 15.46
CA LEU A 230 -12.85 22.47 16.53
C LEU A 230 -13.59 21.44 17.40
N ILE A 231 -13.20 21.31 18.68
CA ILE A 231 -13.80 20.38 19.65
C ILE A 231 -14.15 21.18 20.90
N ASP A 232 -15.40 21.17 21.30
CA ASP A 232 -15.90 21.90 22.48
C ASP A 232 -15.51 23.40 22.48
N GLY A 233 -15.46 23.98 21.27
CA GLY A 233 -15.14 25.36 21.06
C GLY A 233 -13.66 25.73 21.07
N HIS A 234 -12.73 24.78 21.14
CA HIS A 234 -11.29 24.95 21.05
C HIS A 234 -10.71 24.24 19.82
N TRP A 235 -9.67 24.85 19.23
CA TRP A 235 -8.97 24.28 18.08
C TRP A 235 -7.83 23.36 18.52
N PHE A 236 -7.85 22.12 18.07
CA PHE A 236 -6.82 21.10 18.30
C PHE A 236 -6.22 20.66 16.98
N VAL A 237 -4.92 20.35 16.99
CA VAL A 237 -4.23 19.81 15.81
C VAL A 237 -4.69 18.38 15.54
N ARG A 238 -5.23 18.15 14.35
CA ARG A 238 -5.64 16.84 13.86
C ARG A 238 -4.55 16.16 13.04
N ASP A 239 -3.87 16.93 12.18
CA ASP A 239 -2.77 16.42 11.36
C ASP A 239 -1.82 17.57 10.97
N ALA A 240 -0.59 17.22 10.63
CA ALA A 240 0.40 18.11 10.06
C ALA A 240 0.94 17.45 8.77
N ALA A 241 0.61 18.05 7.62
CA ALA A 241 1.11 17.60 6.34
C ALA A 241 2.53 18.15 6.12
N LEU A 242 3.50 17.27 6.14
CA LEU A 242 4.93 17.55 5.99
C LEU A 242 5.29 17.76 4.52
N GLU A 243 6.31 18.58 4.25
CA GLU A 243 6.79 18.82 2.89
C GLU A 243 7.38 17.54 2.29
N ASP A 244 7.16 17.38 0.99
CA ASP A 244 7.52 16.21 0.21
C ASP A 244 9.04 16.11 -0.03
N GLN A 245 9.69 15.20 0.67
CA GLN A 245 10.90 14.57 0.15
C GLN A 245 10.46 13.24 -0.47
N ALA A 246 10.97 12.90 -1.64
CA ALA A 246 10.65 11.64 -2.29
C ALA A 246 10.78 10.48 -1.27
N ASP A 247 9.75 9.64 -1.19
CA ASP A 247 9.65 8.49 -0.29
C ASP A 247 9.41 8.79 1.22
N THR A 248 9.04 10.02 1.62
CA THR A 248 8.67 10.31 3.02
C THR A 248 7.16 10.26 3.27
N VAL A 249 6.77 9.98 4.52
CA VAL A 249 5.36 10.00 4.94
C VAL A 249 4.91 11.44 5.11
N ARG A 250 3.91 11.85 4.33
CA ARG A 250 3.44 13.24 4.26
C ARG A 250 2.51 13.68 5.40
N SER A 251 2.15 12.81 6.32
CA SER A 251 1.17 13.08 7.38
C SER A 251 1.72 12.62 8.72
N ALA A 252 1.78 13.53 9.68
CA ALA A 252 2.20 13.23 11.04
C ALA A 252 1.24 12.24 11.73
N LEU A 253 -0.07 12.34 11.46
CA LEU A 253 -1.07 11.40 11.97
C LEU A 253 -0.83 9.99 11.42
N LYS A 254 -0.67 9.84 10.11
CA LYS A 254 -0.41 8.53 9.49
C LYS A 254 0.88 7.91 10.01
N LEU A 255 1.92 8.74 10.15
CA LEU A 255 3.21 8.29 10.69
C LEU A 255 3.07 7.86 12.15
N ALA A 256 2.38 8.62 13.00
CA ALA A 256 2.13 8.27 14.38
C ALA A 256 1.37 6.95 14.53
N ILE A 257 0.32 6.74 13.72
CA ILE A 257 -0.44 5.48 13.67
C ILE A 257 0.48 4.31 13.25
N ALA A 258 1.30 4.48 12.21
CA ALA A 258 2.21 3.44 11.73
C ALA A 258 3.28 3.07 12.79
N LEU A 259 3.86 4.08 13.44
CA LEU A 259 4.80 3.87 14.54
C LEU A 259 4.14 3.14 15.71
N ARG A 260 2.92 3.49 16.07
CA ARG A 260 2.16 2.81 17.12
C ARG A 260 1.86 1.35 16.77
N GLN A 261 1.50 1.06 15.51
CA GLN A 261 1.31 -0.32 15.04
C GLN A 261 2.61 -1.12 15.07
N THR A 262 3.70 -0.50 14.62
CA THR A 262 5.04 -1.11 14.68
C THR A 262 5.43 -1.46 16.13
N GLN A 263 5.23 -0.52 17.05
CA GLN A 263 5.48 -0.75 18.49
C GLN A 263 4.62 -1.89 19.03
N GLY A 264 3.30 -1.83 18.80
CA GLY A 264 2.36 -2.85 19.28
C GLY A 264 2.67 -4.25 18.75
N PHE A 265 3.10 -4.34 17.50
CA PHE A 265 3.56 -5.60 16.89
C PHE A 265 4.84 -6.11 17.59
N LEU A 266 5.87 -5.27 17.72
CA LEU A 266 7.15 -5.67 18.30
C LEU A 266 7.02 -6.06 19.79
N GLU A 267 6.19 -5.35 20.56
CA GLU A 267 5.87 -5.72 21.94
C GLU A 267 5.16 -7.08 22.02
N ALA A 268 4.16 -7.30 21.16
CA ALA A 268 3.44 -8.56 21.10
C ALA A 268 4.35 -9.71 20.67
N TYR A 269 5.24 -9.46 19.72
CA TYR A 269 6.23 -10.43 19.25
C TYR A 269 7.21 -10.84 20.36
N ALA A 270 7.77 -9.87 21.06
CA ALA A 270 8.69 -10.12 22.18
C ALA A 270 8.02 -10.85 23.36
N ALA A 271 6.73 -10.59 23.58
CA ALA A 271 5.93 -11.27 24.60
C ALA A 271 5.44 -12.66 24.18
N GLY A 272 5.56 -13.04 22.91
CA GLY A 272 4.97 -14.26 22.34
C GLY A 272 3.43 -14.25 22.31
N ASP A 273 2.81 -13.06 22.38
CA ASP A 273 1.36 -12.88 22.45
C ASP A 273 0.73 -12.91 21.04
N LYS A 274 0.28 -14.10 20.64
CA LYS A 274 -0.30 -14.34 19.31
C LYS A 274 -1.63 -13.61 19.10
N ASP A 275 -2.41 -13.36 20.12
CA ASP A 275 -3.68 -12.63 20.02
C ASP A 275 -3.45 -11.12 19.78
N ARG A 276 -2.42 -10.55 20.42
CA ARG A 276 -2.00 -9.18 20.12
C ARG A 276 -1.33 -9.07 18.74
N LEU A 277 -0.57 -10.07 18.31
CA LEU A 277 -0.01 -10.12 16.97
C LEU A 277 -1.11 -10.13 15.89
N ALA A 278 -2.20 -10.89 16.11
CA ALA A 278 -3.35 -10.91 15.20
C ALA A 278 -3.99 -9.53 14.98
N LYS A 279 -3.91 -8.64 15.98
CA LYS A 279 -4.46 -7.27 15.89
C LYS A 279 -3.53 -6.29 15.18
N ASN A 280 -2.22 -6.56 15.19
CA ASN A 280 -1.20 -5.65 14.66
C ASN A 280 -0.59 -6.13 13.33
N ALA A 281 -0.81 -7.39 12.93
CA ALA A 281 -0.33 -7.96 11.69
C ALA A 281 -1.44 -8.13 10.65
N SER A 282 -1.08 -8.15 9.35
CA SER A 282 -2.01 -8.53 8.30
C SER A 282 -2.47 -9.98 8.46
N SER A 283 -3.69 -10.28 7.99
CA SER A 283 -4.26 -11.62 8.08
C SER A 283 -3.36 -12.67 7.43
N GLU A 284 -2.79 -12.33 6.25
CA GLU A 284 -1.88 -13.20 5.51
C GLU A 284 -0.61 -13.50 6.32
N PHE A 285 0.03 -12.48 6.90
CA PHE A 285 1.25 -12.65 7.67
C PHE A 285 0.99 -13.40 8.97
N HIS A 286 -0.08 -13.05 9.69
CA HIS A 286 -0.42 -13.71 10.94
C HIS A 286 -0.77 -15.19 10.73
N GLN A 287 -1.74 -15.50 9.85
CA GLN A 287 -2.22 -16.87 9.66
C GLN A 287 -1.23 -17.75 8.88
N GLY A 288 -0.55 -17.17 7.89
CA GLY A 288 0.36 -17.90 7.04
C GLY A 288 1.72 -18.21 7.69
N CYS A 289 2.15 -17.38 8.65
CA CYS A 289 3.47 -17.47 9.26
C CYS A 289 3.42 -17.54 10.80
N LEU A 290 2.92 -16.47 11.45
CA LEU A 290 3.14 -16.26 12.89
C LEU A 290 2.37 -17.23 13.80
N VAL A 291 1.20 -17.72 13.36
CA VAL A 291 0.39 -18.66 14.17
C VAL A 291 1.15 -19.95 14.49
N ALA A 292 1.84 -20.51 13.51
CA ALA A 292 2.57 -21.78 13.66
C ALA A 292 4.01 -21.58 14.15
N ALA A 293 4.56 -20.34 14.03
CA ALA A 293 5.94 -20.04 14.35
C ALA A 293 6.26 -20.13 15.85
N ASP A 294 7.43 -20.66 16.17
CA ASP A 294 8.06 -20.51 17.48
C ASP A 294 8.88 -19.20 17.49
N LEU A 295 8.24 -18.13 17.97
CA LEU A 295 8.80 -16.78 17.93
C LEU A 295 10.11 -16.65 18.76
N ALA A 296 10.33 -17.53 19.72
CA ALA A 296 11.54 -17.51 20.54
C ALA A 296 12.81 -17.90 19.77
N GLN A 297 12.67 -18.60 18.63
CA GLN A 297 13.79 -18.97 17.76
C GLN A 297 14.43 -17.75 17.06
N VAL A 298 13.67 -16.66 16.88
CA VAL A 298 14.14 -15.46 16.18
C VAL A 298 13.92 -14.23 17.08
N PRO A 299 14.78 -13.99 18.08
CA PRO A 299 14.61 -12.88 19.00
C PRO A 299 14.81 -11.52 18.33
N VAL A 300 13.91 -10.57 18.60
CA VAL A 300 14.01 -9.18 18.15
C VAL A 300 14.32 -8.28 19.36
N PRO A 301 15.37 -7.42 19.32
CA PRO A 301 15.83 -6.62 20.46
C PRO A 301 14.95 -5.36 20.68
N THR A 302 13.68 -5.53 21.03
CA THR A 302 12.66 -4.48 21.07
C THR A 302 13.01 -3.30 21.96
N ALA A 303 13.56 -3.54 23.15
CA ALA A 303 13.93 -2.47 24.09
C ALA A 303 14.99 -1.52 23.49
N GLU A 304 15.96 -2.07 22.76
CA GLU A 304 16.99 -1.30 22.08
C GLU A 304 16.41 -0.50 20.90
N LEU A 305 15.52 -1.12 20.11
CA LEU A 305 14.88 -0.48 18.98
C LEU A 305 14.03 0.73 19.39
N PHE A 306 13.35 0.66 20.54
CA PHE A 306 12.52 1.75 21.06
C PHE A 306 13.34 2.92 21.63
N ALA A 307 14.59 2.68 22.00
CA ALA A 307 15.49 3.72 22.48
C ALA A 307 16.20 4.51 21.38
N LYS A 308 16.18 4.01 20.15
CA LYS A 308 16.88 4.60 19.00
C LYS A 308 15.91 5.28 18.01
N PRO A 309 16.37 6.23 17.19
CA PRO A 309 15.57 6.86 16.16
C PRO A 309 15.16 5.85 15.06
N TYR A 310 14.06 6.18 14.39
CA TYR A 310 13.53 5.42 13.25
C TYR A 310 13.79 6.14 11.92
N GLU A 311 13.73 5.40 10.81
CA GLU A 311 13.56 5.97 9.46
C GLU A 311 12.23 5.46 8.90
N ALA A 312 11.44 6.34 8.27
CA ALA A 312 10.18 5.97 7.63
C ALA A 312 10.27 6.22 6.13
N ARG A 313 9.87 5.23 5.32
CA ARG A 313 9.91 5.30 3.86
C ARG A 313 8.55 4.88 3.29
N GLN A 314 7.91 5.80 2.56
CA GLN A 314 6.62 5.53 1.91
C GLN A 314 6.86 4.98 0.50
N GLN A 315 6.43 3.76 0.24
CA GLN A 315 6.28 3.21 -1.09
C GLN A 315 4.80 3.20 -1.48
N LYS A 316 4.49 2.99 -2.76
CA LYS A 316 3.13 3.15 -3.29
C LYS A 316 2.03 2.51 -2.43
N ASP A 317 2.26 1.29 -1.95
CA ASP A 317 1.27 0.47 -1.24
C ASP A 317 1.74 0.01 0.14
N HIS A 318 2.97 0.36 0.53
CA HIS A 318 3.61 -0.03 1.77
C HIS A 318 4.28 1.16 2.44
N LEU A 319 4.33 1.10 3.75
CA LEU A 319 5.11 1.98 4.58
C LEU A 319 6.15 1.15 5.33
N ASP A 320 7.42 1.46 5.13
CA ASP A 320 8.53 0.79 5.78
C ASP A 320 9.07 1.62 6.93
N ILE A 321 9.13 1.04 8.13
CA ILE A 321 9.78 1.60 9.31
C ILE A 321 11.09 0.86 9.55
N VAL A 322 12.20 1.57 9.43
CA VAL A 322 13.55 1.04 9.66
C VAL A 322 14.00 1.43 11.05
N LEU A 323 14.31 0.44 11.86
CA LEU A 323 14.78 0.57 13.25
C LEU A 323 16.22 0.03 13.35
N LYS A 324 17.14 0.85 13.85
CA LYS A 324 18.56 0.46 13.99
C LYS A 324 18.82 -0.16 15.36
N SER A 325 19.59 -1.25 15.37
CA SER A 325 20.12 -1.88 16.58
C SER A 325 21.66 -1.81 16.58
N GLU A 326 22.30 -2.29 17.63
CA GLU A 326 23.78 -2.43 17.67
C GLU A 326 24.29 -3.51 16.70
N LYS A 327 23.44 -4.49 16.38
CA LYS A 327 23.79 -5.66 15.57
C LYS A 327 23.26 -5.56 14.13
N GLY A 328 22.60 -4.45 13.78
CA GLY A 328 22.04 -4.27 12.45
C GLY A 328 20.78 -3.42 12.42
N ALA A 329 19.83 -3.77 11.55
CA ALA A 329 18.57 -3.06 11.42
C ALA A 329 17.38 -4.02 11.33
N VAL A 330 16.23 -3.56 11.79
CA VAL A 330 14.93 -4.22 11.65
C VAL A 330 14.05 -3.36 10.78
N LEU A 331 13.62 -3.88 9.64
CA LEU A 331 12.70 -3.25 8.73
C LEU A 331 11.30 -3.83 8.98
N VAL A 332 10.36 -3.01 9.39
CA VAL A 332 8.96 -3.38 9.57
C VAL A 332 8.16 -2.81 8.42
N SER A 333 7.61 -3.66 7.57
CA SER A 333 6.78 -3.29 6.43
C SER A 333 5.31 -3.34 6.80
N LEU A 334 4.58 -2.24 6.59
CA LEU A 334 3.16 -2.11 6.87
C LEU A 334 2.39 -2.00 5.55
N ASP A 335 1.32 -2.80 5.42
CA ASP A 335 0.39 -2.71 4.30
C ASP A 335 -0.64 -1.61 4.55
N THR A 336 -0.71 -0.65 3.63
CA THR A 336 -1.66 0.47 3.68
C THR A 336 -2.97 0.18 2.95
N LYS A 337 -3.06 -0.93 2.18
CA LYS A 337 -4.27 -1.33 1.43
C LYS A 337 -5.29 -2.10 2.27
N SER A 338 -4.84 -2.89 3.24
CA SER A 338 -5.71 -3.73 4.08
C SER A 338 -6.75 -2.92 4.87
N ALA A 339 -6.55 -1.63 4.97
CA ALA A 339 -7.39 -0.70 5.68
C ALA A 339 -8.67 -0.25 4.92
N THR A 340 -8.86 -0.64 3.66
CA THR A 340 -9.96 -0.16 2.80
C THR A 340 -11.30 -0.88 3.00
N GLY A 341 -11.39 -1.83 3.93
CA GLY A 341 -12.62 -2.61 4.20
C GLY A 341 -13.73 -1.89 4.99
N SER A 342 -13.50 -0.68 5.51
CA SER A 342 -14.50 0.10 6.26
C SER A 342 -15.00 1.27 5.43
N ALA A 343 -16.21 1.16 4.94
CA ALA A 343 -16.86 2.09 4.00
C ALA A 343 -17.34 3.42 4.63
N THR A 344 -16.64 3.97 5.62
CA THR A 344 -16.88 5.34 6.10
C THR A 344 -15.66 6.22 5.81
N PRO A 345 -15.83 7.32 5.06
CA PRO A 345 -14.72 8.20 4.63
C PRO A 345 -13.98 8.91 5.78
N GLU A 346 -14.39 8.75 7.02
CA GLU A 346 -13.93 9.55 8.16
C GLU A 346 -12.89 8.88 9.05
N LYS A 347 -12.67 7.57 8.96
CA LYS A 347 -11.63 6.91 9.78
C LYS A 347 -10.38 6.67 8.98
N THR A 348 -9.27 7.22 9.46
CA THR A 348 -7.94 6.93 8.95
C THR A 348 -7.70 5.42 9.05
N ALA A 349 -7.46 4.80 7.92
CA ALA A 349 -7.24 3.37 7.84
C ALA A 349 -5.96 2.99 8.60
N VAL A 350 -6.05 2.03 9.52
CA VAL A 350 -4.92 1.57 10.33
C VAL A 350 -4.06 0.61 9.52
N PRO A 351 -2.79 0.93 9.22
CA PRO A 351 -1.91 0.04 8.50
C PRO A 351 -1.52 -1.16 9.38
N LEU A 352 -1.40 -2.35 8.78
CA LEU A 352 -1.05 -3.58 9.50
C LEU A 352 0.34 -4.07 9.09
N VAL A 353 1.10 -4.62 10.03
CA VAL A 353 2.42 -5.19 9.74
C VAL A 353 2.25 -6.40 8.82
N SER A 354 2.86 -6.34 7.66
CA SER A 354 2.80 -7.40 6.65
C SER A 354 4.07 -8.25 6.59
N GLU A 355 5.22 -7.72 7.03
CA GLU A 355 6.48 -8.46 7.08
C GLU A 355 7.47 -7.76 8.01
N VAL A 356 8.41 -8.53 8.55
CA VAL A 356 9.58 -7.99 9.27
C VAL A 356 10.84 -8.59 8.67
N THR A 357 11.80 -7.72 8.34
CA THR A 357 13.09 -8.11 7.77
C THR A 357 14.21 -7.72 8.72
N LEU A 358 15.07 -8.67 9.02
CA LEU A 358 16.27 -8.50 9.84
C LEU A 358 17.49 -8.36 8.93
N VAL A 359 18.31 -7.35 9.17
CA VAL A 359 19.57 -7.10 8.44
C VAL A 359 20.69 -6.98 9.46
N GLU A 360 21.64 -7.88 9.44
CA GLU A 360 22.81 -7.86 10.33
C GLU A 360 23.90 -6.92 9.79
N ASP A 361 24.58 -6.18 10.67
CA ASP A 361 25.66 -5.29 10.29
C ASP A 361 26.81 -6.07 9.61
N GLY A 362 27.28 -5.53 8.49
CA GLY A 362 28.34 -6.17 7.68
C GLY A 362 27.86 -7.35 6.85
N SER A 363 26.61 -7.81 7.01
CA SER A 363 26.00 -8.83 6.17
C SER A 363 25.27 -8.18 4.98
N ARG A 364 25.30 -8.86 3.83
CA ARG A 364 24.42 -8.53 2.69
C ARG A 364 23.08 -9.26 2.77
N GLU A 365 22.93 -10.12 3.76
CA GLU A 365 21.72 -10.93 3.94
C GLU A 365 20.60 -10.11 4.60
N ALA A 366 19.44 -10.14 3.98
CA ALA A 366 18.21 -9.58 4.52
C ALA A 366 17.24 -10.72 4.79
N LYS A 367 17.04 -11.07 6.07
CA LYS A 367 16.30 -12.24 6.52
C LYS A 367 14.86 -11.84 6.87
N ARG A 368 13.88 -12.25 6.06
CA ARG A 368 12.46 -12.07 6.38
C ARG A 368 11.99 -13.07 7.41
N LEU A 369 11.11 -12.69 8.34
CA LEU A 369 10.52 -13.64 9.29
C LEU A 369 9.77 -14.76 8.58
N THR A 370 9.02 -14.45 7.51
CA THR A 370 8.38 -15.47 6.67
C THR A 370 9.40 -16.48 6.14
N SER A 371 10.57 -16.03 5.69
CA SER A 371 11.63 -16.93 5.22
C SER A 371 12.23 -17.76 6.36
N LEU A 372 12.50 -17.13 7.50
CA LEU A 372 13.09 -17.81 8.65
C LEU A 372 12.21 -18.94 9.20
N PHE A 373 10.89 -18.72 9.22
CA PHE A 373 9.97 -19.72 9.78
C PHE A 373 9.46 -20.77 8.76
N LEU A 374 9.42 -20.44 7.46
CA LEU A 374 8.75 -21.29 6.48
C LEU A 374 9.68 -21.97 5.45
N ALA A 375 10.92 -21.51 5.28
CA ALA A 375 11.79 -21.99 4.19
C ALA A 375 12.04 -23.49 4.27
N GLU A 376 12.41 -24.01 5.43
CA GLU A 376 12.72 -25.42 5.61
C GLU A 376 11.49 -26.31 5.39
N THR A 377 10.36 -25.93 5.99
CA THR A 377 9.09 -26.64 5.82
C THR A 377 8.65 -26.66 4.36
N MET A 378 8.81 -25.54 3.65
CA MET A 378 8.46 -25.46 2.22
C MET A 378 9.30 -26.41 1.37
N VAL A 379 10.61 -26.48 1.61
CA VAL A 379 11.49 -27.41 0.90
C VAL A 379 11.08 -28.85 1.12
N GLN A 380 10.80 -29.24 2.36
CA GLN A 380 10.36 -30.60 2.69
C GLN A 380 9.03 -30.98 2.00
N LEU A 381 8.03 -30.10 2.10
CA LEU A 381 6.72 -30.33 1.48
C LEU A 381 6.79 -30.36 -0.05
N TYR A 382 7.62 -29.50 -0.65
CA TYR A 382 7.78 -29.47 -2.10
C TYR A 382 8.52 -30.70 -2.62
N ALA A 383 9.61 -31.10 -1.93
CA ALA A 383 10.35 -32.32 -2.27
C ALA A 383 9.46 -33.55 -2.18
N GLU A 384 8.64 -33.66 -1.12
CA GLU A 384 7.65 -34.74 -0.99
C GLU A 384 6.66 -34.74 -2.16
N ALA A 385 6.13 -33.57 -2.54
CA ALA A 385 5.20 -33.46 -3.67
C ALA A 385 5.86 -33.84 -5.01
N LEU A 386 7.16 -33.54 -5.19
CA LEU A 386 7.93 -33.97 -6.37
C LEU A 386 8.12 -35.49 -6.38
N ILE A 387 8.46 -36.08 -5.23
CA ILE A 387 8.65 -37.56 -5.10
C ILE A 387 7.37 -38.31 -5.44
N VAL A 388 6.22 -37.84 -4.88
CA VAL A 388 4.91 -38.50 -5.15
C VAL A 388 4.25 -38.01 -6.43
N ARG A 389 4.86 -37.04 -7.12
CA ARG A 389 4.38 -36.43 -8.40
C ARG A 389 2.96 -35.87 -8.31
N ASP A 390 2.67 -35.16 -7.21
CA ASP A 390 1.38 -34.50 -6.99
C ASP A 390 1.34 -33.14 -7.63
N VAL A 391 0.83 -33.03 -8.86
CA VAL A 391 0.70 -31.77 -9.62
C VAL A 391 -0.05 -30.70 -8.84
N LYS A 392 -1.12 -31.07 -8.12
CA LYS A 392 -1.93 -30.07 -7.39
C LYS A 392 -1.17 -29.44 -6.23
N ARG A 393 -0.44 -30.26 -5.47
CA ARG A 393 0.44 -29.76 -4.40
C ARG A 393 1.57 -28.90 -4.98
N LEU A 394 2.21 -29.34 -6.07
CA LEU A 394 3.25 -28.57 -6.75
C LEU A 394 2.71 -27.21 -7.25
N GLN A 395 1.52 -27.19 -7.86
CA GLN A 395 0.88 -25.94 -8.28
C GLN A 395 0.63 -24.99 -7.11
N SER A 396 0.14 -25.49 -5.97
CA SER A 396 -0.20 -24.66 -4.81
C SER A 396 1.03 -24.06 -4.12
N MET A 397 2.20 -24.67 -4.28
CA MET A 397 3.47 -24.27 -3.65
C MET A 397 4.44 -23.56 -4.59
N SER A 398 4.13 -23.44 -5.88
CA SER A 398 5.00 -22.82 -6.88
C SER A 398 4.59 -21.37 -7.16
N THR A 399 5.58 -20.55 -7.54
CA THR A 399 5.32 -19.20 -8.05
C THR A 399 4.44 -19.24 -9.31
N ARG A 400 3.80 -18.12 -9.60
CA ARG A 400 2.97 -17.97 -10.79
C ARG A 400 3.75 -18.28 -12.09
N ASP A 401 4.98 -17.81 -12.22
CA ASP A 401 5.82 -18.08 -13.40
C ASP A 401 6.12 -19.59 -13.56
N PHE A 402 6.45 -20.27 -12.46
CA PHE A 402 6.67 -21.72 -12.52
C PHE A 402 5.40 -22.47 -12.90
N ASN A 403 4.25 -22.05 -12.38
CA ASN A 403 2.96 -22.67 -12.72
C ASN A 403 2.61 -22.46 -14.19
N GLU A 404 2.70 -21.23 -14.71
CA GLU A 404 2.36 -20.91 -16.11
C GLU A 404 3.27 -21.62 -17.11
N ARG A 405 4.54 -21.83 -16.79
CA ARG A 405 5.51 -22.50 -17.66
C ARG A 405 5.47 -24.02 -17.58
N VAL A 406 5.16 -24.58 -16.41
CA VAL A 406 5.32 -26.01 -16.15
C VAL A 406 4.04 -26.67 -15.64
N TRP A 407 3.66 -26.41 -14.37
CA TRP A 407 2.68 -27.26 -13.69
C TRP A 407 1.26 -27.15 -14.24
N SER A 408 0.88 -26.00 -14.83
CA SER A 408 -0.43 -25.85 -15.50
C SER A 408 -0.48 -26.52 -16.88
N ARG A 409 0.67 -26.86 -17.44
CA ARG A 409 0.79 -27.47 -18.79
C ARG A 409 1.05 -28.97 -18.74
N VAL A 410 1.68 -29.46 -17.66
CA VAL A 410 2.00 -30.86 -17.54
C VAL A 410 0.75 -31.69 -17.17
N ARG A 411 0.45 -32.73 -17.94
CA ARG A 411 -0.59 -33.69 -17.62
C ARG A 411 -0.07 -34.68 -16.58
N PRO A 412 -0.93 -35.27 -15.74
CA PRO A 412 -0.50 -36.24 -14.72
C PRO A 412 0.22 -37.45 -15.30
N ASP A 413 -0.23 -37.96 -16.47
CA ASP A 413 0.41 -39.11 -17.18
C ASP A 413 1.81 -38.74 -17.67
N ILE A 414 2.00 -37.54 -18.15
CA ILE A 414 3.30 -37.02 -18.57
C ILE A 414 4.22 -36.82 -17.36
N LEU A 415 3.74 -36.22 -16.27
CA LEU A 415 4.53 -36.06 -15.07
C LEU A 415 5.08 -37.38 -14.53
N GLN A 416 4.27 -38.43 -14.56
CA GLN A 416 4.73 -39.79 -14.16
C GLN A 416 5.87 -40.32 -15.03
N SER A 417 5.91 -39.89 -16.29
CA SER A 417 6.90 -40.36 -17.27
C SER A 417 8.17 -39.50 -17.34
N LEU A 418 8.15 -38.27 -16.78
CA LEU A 418 9.30 -37.38 -16.82
C LEU A 418 10.48 -37.94 -16.04
N PRO A 419 11.70 -37.96 -16.61
CA PRO A 419 12.89 -38.44 -15.92
C PRO A 419 13.39 -37.34 -14.96
N MET A 420 13.22 -37.59 -13.66
CA MET A 420 13.73 -36.73 -12.58
C MET A 420 14.53 -37.54 -11.55
N PRO A 421 15.55 -38.29 -11.98
CA PRO A 421 16.25 -39.25 -11.12
C PRO A 421 16.97 -38.57 -9.93
N GLU A 422 17.24 -37.28 -10.06
CA GLU A 422 17.96 -36.51 -9.04
C GLU A 422 17.13 -36.24 -7.79
N ILE A 423 15.77 -36.33 -7.89
CA ILE A 423 14.84 -35.96 -6.81
C ILE A 423 13.86 -37.06 -6.43
N GLU A 424 13.94 -38.25 -7.07
CA GLU A 424 12.87 -39.28 -6.99
C GLU A 424 12.83 -40.08 -5.70
N THR A 425 13.90 -40.13 -4.90
CA THR A 425 14.01 -41.20 -3.89
C THR A 425 14.49 -40.78 -2.50
N ALA A 426 14.86 -39.54 -2.27
CA ALA A 426 15.45 -39.15 -0.99
C ALA A 426 14.82 -37.93 -0.39
N THR A 427 14.57 -37.93 0.92
CA THR A 427 14.20 -36.74 1.69
C THR A 427 15.37 -35.76 1.68
N PRO A 428 15.13 -34.46 1.44
CA PRO A 428 16.19 -33.48 1.44
C PRO A 428 16.73 -33.25 2.86
N GLU A 429 18.06 -33.22 2.99
CA GLU A 429 18.76 -32.80 4.19
C GLU A 429 19.32 -31.40 3.96
N ILE A 430 18.96 -30.44 4.80
CA ILE A 430 19.35 -29.04 4.63
C ILE A 430 20.83 -28.87 4.98
N LEU A 431 21.60 -28.33 4.04
CA LEU A 431 23.03 -28.06 4.20
C LEU A 431 23.29 -26.58 4.51
N ASN A 432 22.57 -25.67 3.84
CA ASN A 432 22.76 -24.23 3.98
C ASN A 432 21.51 -23.46 3.56
N VAL A 433 21.28 -22.31 4.19
CA VAL A 433 20.22 -21.37 3.81
C VAL A 433 20.85 -19.98 3.62
N SER A 434 20.62 -19.37 2.47
CA SER A 434 21.06 -18.01 2.13
C SER A 434 19.86 -17.11 1.91
N TYR A 435 19.86 -15.94 2.54
CA TYR A 435 18.73 -14.99 2.53
C TYR A 435 19.09 -13.73 1.75
N SER A 436 18.24 -13.33 0.81
CA SER A 436 18.40 -12.10 0.04
C SER A 436 17.04 -11.40 -0.12
N GLY A 437 16.56 -10.79 0.96
CA GLY A 437 15.26 -10.11 0.99
C GLY A 437 14.10 -11.07 0.73
N ALA A 438 13.41 -10.90 -0.41
CA ALA A 438 12.30 -11.78 -0.80
C ALA A 438 12.75 -13.14 -1.30
N LYS A 439 14.01 -13.29 -1.71
CA LYS A 439 14.57 -14.53 -2.24
C LYS A 439 15.32 -15.27 -1.14
N THR A 440 15.09 -16.57 -1.03
CA THR A 440 15.79 -17.47 -0.12
C THR A 440 16.28 -18.68 -0.91
N GLU A 441 17.55 -19.00 -0.81
CA GLU A 441 18.15 -20.17 -1.44
C GLU A 441 18.48 -21.21 -0.37
N VAL A 442 17.86 -22.37 -0.46
CA VAL A 442 18.08 -23.50 0.46
C VAL A 442 18.84 -24.59 -0.28
N THR A 443 20.09 -24.78 0.09
CA THR A 443 20.90 -25.88 -0.44
C THR A 443 20.69 -27.13 0.39
N VAL A 444 20.37 -28.22 -0.26
CA VAL A 444 20.07 -29.51 0.38
C VAL A 444 20.93 -30.61 -0.22
N SER A 445 21.20 -31.63 0.57
CA SER A 445 21.64 -32.94 0.09
C SER A 445 20.41 -33.80 -0.19
N GLN A 446 20.24 -34.26 -1.41
CA GLN A 446 19.15 -35.14 -1.79
C GLN A 446 19.70 -36.29 -2.64
N GLY A 447 19.68 -37.49 -2.08
CA GLY A 447 20.38 -38.63 -2.68
C GLY A 447 21.89 -38.41 -2.68
N THR A 448 22.50 -38.46 -3.88
CA THR A 448 23.97 -38.32 -4.06
C THR A 448 24.39 -36.91 -4.49
N ARG A 449 23.47 -35.94 -4.54
CA ARG A 449 23.70 -34.63 -5.11
C ARG A 449 23.25 -33.51 -4.19
N ALA A 450 23.90 -32.35 -4.32
CA ALA A 450 23.43 -31.13 -3.74
C ALA A 450 22.46 -30.43 -4.71
N LEU A 451 21.29 -30.07 -4.23
CA LEU A 451 20.28 -29.29 -4.95
C LEU A 451 20.08 -27.95 -4.26
N THR A 452 19.65 -26.94 -4.99
CA THR A 452 19.29 -25.65 -4.40
C THR A 452 17.85 -25.31 -4.74
N TYR A 453 17.00 -25.22 -3.72
CA TYR A 453 15.63 -24.72 -3.84
C TYR A 453 15.68 -23.20 -3.77
N VAL A 454 15.16 -22.55 -4.80
CA VAL A 454 15.02 -21.11 -4.87
C VAL A 454 13.60 -20.77 -4.47
N LEU A 455 13.46 -20.09 -3.33
CA LEU A 455 12.17 -19.75 -2.74
C LEU A 455 11.94 -18.25 -2.85
N HIS A 456 10.68 -17.86 -3.02
CA HIS A 456 10.23 -16.47 -3.01
C HIS A 456 9.26 -16.25 -1.85
N ALA A 457 9.59 -15.29 -0.97
CA ALA A 457 8.78 -14.92 0.19
C ALA A 457 7.85 -13.74 -0.16
N THR A 458 6.56 -13.95 0.04
CA THR A 458 5.55 -12.91 0.14
C THR A 458 5.02 -12.87 1.58
N PRO A 459 4.30 -11.83 2.03
CA PRO A 459 3.79 -11.79 3.40
C PRO A 459 3.04 -13.07 3.80
N GLY A 460 3.57 -13.77 4.80
CA GLY A 460 2.99 -15.02 5.33
C GLY A 460 2.99 -16.23 4.39
N ARG A 461 3.64 -16.15 3.22
CA ARG A 461 3.67 -17.23 2.24
C ARG A 461 5.04 -17.42 1.63
N MET A 462 5.45 -18.66 1.47
CA MET A 462 6.62 -19.07 0.70
C MET A 462 6.17 -19.82 -0.56
N GLU A 463 6.84 -19.55 -1.67
CA GLU A 463 6.59 -20.22 -2.95
C GLU A 463 7.92 -20.66 -3.56
N VAL A 464 7.93 -21.81 -4.24
CA VAL A 464 9.11 -22.29 -4.96
C VAL A 464 9.17 -21.60 -6.32
N GLU A 465 10.24 -20.87 -6.55
CA GLU A 465 10.54 -20.21 -7.83
C GLU A 465 11.24 -21.17 -8.81
N ASP A 466 12.16 -21.98 -8.29
CA ASP A 466 12.87 -22.99 -9.07
C ASP A 466 13.57 -24.02 -8.15
N VAL A 467 14.01 -25.12 -8.73
CA VAL A 467 14.94 -26.07 -8.11
C VAL A 467 16.15 -26.21 -9.01
N LEU A 468 17.32 -25.86 -8.50
CA LEU A 468 18.57 -25.92 -9.26
C LEU A 468 19.25 -27.27 -9.03
N MET A 469 19.41 -27.99 -10.11
CA MET A 469 20.05 -29.31 -10.16
C MET A 469 21.31 -29.21 -11.04
N PRO A 470 22.51 -29.11 -10.50
CA PRO A 470 23.72 -29.04 -11.32
C PRO A 470 23.99 -30.39 -11.99
N VAL A 471 23.62 -30.50 -13.26
CA VAL A 471 23.82 -31.68 -14.11
C VAL A 471 24.63 -31.28 -15.33
N GLU A 472 25.61 -32.09 -15.69
CA GLU A 472 26.42 -31.87 -16.88
C GLU A 472 25.57 -31.80 -18.15
N ASN A 473 25.94 -30.92 -19.06
CA ASN A 473 25.34 -30.74 -20.39
C ASN A 473 23.84 -30.39 -20.37
N ARG A 474 23.27 -29.97 -19.23
CA ARG A 474 21.88 -29.50 -19.11
C ARG A 474 21.81 -28.21 -18.30
N PRO A 475 20.81 -27.35 -18.51
CA PRO A 475 20.51 -26.26 -17.59
C PRO A 475 20.28 -26.78 -16.17
N ALA A 476 20.79 -26.06 -15.17
CA ALA A 476 20.58 -26.46 -13.78
C ALA A 476 19.10 -26.33 -13.34
N SER A 477 18.32 -25.45 -13.96
CA SER A 477 16.94 -25.15 -13.60
C SER A 477 16.00 -26.31 -13.89
N LEU A 478 15.29 -26.83 -12.87
CA LEU A 478 14.21 -27.80 -13.01
C LEU A 478 13.09 -27.24 -13.87
N LYS A 479 12.67 -26.00 -13.62
CA LYS A 479 11.64 -25.30 -14.39
C LYS A 479 11.96 -25.32 -15.88
N THR A 480 13.17 -24.94 -16.25
CA THR A 480 13.63 -24.94 -17.65
C THR A 480 13.69 -26.36 -18.23
N ASN A 481 14.21 -27.32 -17.49
CA ASN A 481 14.28 -28.72 -17.96
C ASN A 481 12.88 -29.26 -18.25
N VAL A 482 11.95 -29.13 -17.30
CA VAL A 482 10.59 -29.69 -17.45
C VAL A 482 9.81 -28.95 -18.54
N GLU A 483 9.92 -27.62 -18.64
CA GLU A 483 9.27 -26.84 -19.72
C GLU A 483 9.63 -27.38 -21.12
N HIS A 484 10.88 -27.78 -21.32
CA HIS A 484 11.34 -28.29 -22.62
C HIS A 484 11.02 -29.78 -22.80
N LEU A 485 10.90 -30.56 -21.72
CA LEU A 485 10.56 -31.99 -21.79
C LEU A 485 9.07 -32.23 -22.05
N ILE A 486 8.17 -31.37 -21.56
CA ILE A 486 6.71 -31.53 -21.73
C ILE A 486 6.33 -31.81 -23.19
N PRO A 487 6.68 -30.96 -24.19
CA PRO A 487 6.26 -31.22 -25.58
C PRO A 487 6.85 -32.50 -26.16
N VAL A 488 8.05 -32.93 -25.74
CA VAL A 488 8.66 -34.20 -26.18
C VAL A 488 7.89 -35.39 -25.66
N TYR A 489 7.55 -35.39 -24.36
CA TYR A 489 6.79 -36.49 -23.77
C TYR A 489 5.33 -36.50 -24.21
N GLU A 490 4.71 -35.37 -24.50
CA GLU A 490 3.41 -35.29 -25.18
C GLU A 490 3.49 -35.88 -26.59
N PHE A 491 4.58 -35.60 -27.31
CA PHE A 491 4.83 -36.19 -28.63
C PHE A 491 4.99 -37.71 -28.57
N ILE A 492 5.80 -38.21 -27.61
CA ILE A 492 5.96 -39.63 -27.36
C ILE A 492 4.61 -40.31 -27.09
N ALA A 493 3.85 -39.73 -26.16
CA ALA A 493 2.54 -40.27 -25.78
C ALA A 493 1.53 -40.21 -26.94
N GLY A 494 1.59 -39.18 -27.77
CA GLY A 494 0.80 -39.10 -29.00
C GLY A 494 1.13 -40.19 -30.00
N ILE A 495 2.42 -40.42 -30.25
CA ILE A 495 2.88 -41.50 -31.15
C ILE A 495 2.51 -42.86 -30.60
N ALA A 496 2.83 -43.16 -29.33
CA ALA A 496 2.54 -44.44 -28.70
C ALA A 496 1.04 -44.79 -28.67
N GLY A 497 0.18 -43.76 -28.51
CA GLY A 497 -1.27 -43.90 -28.48
C GLY A 497 -1.94 -43.78 -29.87
N ASN A 498 -1.19 -43.69 -30.95
CA ASN A 498 -1.69 -43.41 -32.32
C ASN A 498 -2.65 -42.20 -32.37
N ASN A 499 -2.33 -41.17 -31.58
CA ASN A 499 -3.16 -39.94 -31.45
C ASN A 499 -2.53 -38.76 -32.18
N VAL A 500 -2.92 -38.60 -33.44
CA VAL A 500 -2.40 -37.51 -34.32
C VAL A 500 -2.73 -36.14 -33.77
N ASP A 501 -3.89 -35.93 -33.15
CA ASP A 501 -4.27 -34.63 -32.60
C ASP A 501 -3.39 -34.24 -31.40
N ARG A 502 -2.98 -35.18 -30.56
CA ARG A 502 -2.03 -34.97 -29.48
C ARG A 502 -0.64 -34.56 -30.02
N VAL A 503 -0.20 -35.25 -31.08
CA VAL A 503 1.07 -34.92 -31.77
C VAL A 503 1.01 -33.52 -32.38
N ARG A 504 -0.11 -33.15 -33.02
CA ARG A 504 -0.31 -31.80 -33.58
C ARG A 504 -0.21 -30.71 -32.53
N GLN A 505 -0.80 -30.94 -31.35
CA GLN A 505 -0.81 -29.93 -30.28
C GLN A 505 0.58 -29.62 -29.75
N CYS A 506 1.52 -30.58 -29.74
CA CYS A 506 2.88 -30.38 -29.25
C CYS A 506 3.92 -30.15 -30.35
N SER A 507 3.53 -30.17 -31.62
CA SER A 507 4.42 -29.93 -32.76
C SER A 507 4.37 -28.49 -33.21
N ALA A 508 5.49 -27.97 -33.75
CA ALA A 508 5.62 -26.65 -34.35
C ALA A 508 4.72 -26.52 -35.59
N GLU A 509 4.32 -25.28 -35.90
CA GLU A 509 3.43 -25.01 -37.05
C GLU A 509 4.01 -25.55 -38.36
N SER A 510 5.32 -25.40 -38.55
CA SER A 510 6.02 -25.94 -39.72
C SER A 510 5.94 -27.47 -39.83
N PHE A 511 6.07 -28.16 -38.69
CA PHE A 511 5.98 -29.61 -38.63
C PHE A 511 4.53 -30.08 -38.87
N ASN A 512 3.56 -29.34 -38.29
CA ASN A 512 2.14 -29.64 -38.49
C ASN A 512 1.72 -29.51 -39.96
N SER A 513 2.00 -28.36 -40.55
CA SER A 513 1.58 -28.07 -41.94
C SER A 513 2.22 -28.99 -42.98
N MET A 514 3.49 -29.43 -42.71
CA MET A 514 4.20 -30.31 -43.62
C MET A 514 3.82 -31.79 -43.46
N ILE A 515 3.43 -32.22 -42.27
CA ILE A 515 3.25 -33.64 -41.96
C ILE A 515 1.90 -33.96 -41.30
N TRP A 516 1.68 -33.50 -40.06
CA TRP A 516 0.62 -34.01 -39.21
C TRP A 516 -0.80 -33.64 -39.67
N GLU A 517 -0.96 -32.48 -40.33
CA GLU A 517 -2.26 -32.10 -40.92
C GLU A 517 -2.67 -32.95 -42.09
N GLN A 518 -1.70 -33.62 -42.72
CA GLN A 518 -1.95 -34.48 -43.91
C GLN A 518 -2.26 -35.93 -43.54
N LEU A 519 -2.10 -36.30 -42.26
CA LEU A 519 -2.26 -37.67 -41.78
C LEU A 519 -3.51 -37.80 -40.90
N SER A 520 -4.23 -38.92 -41.07
CA SER A 520 -5.34 -39.31 -40.18
C SER A 520 -4.89 -40.28 -39.09
N GLU A 521 -3.81 -41.00 -39.30
CA GLU A 521 -3.19 -41.92 -38.36
C GLU A 521 -1.66 -41.80 -38.44
N ILE A 522 -0.96 -42.27 -37.41
CA ILE A 522 0.50 -42.28 -37.38
C ILE A 522 1.01 -43.48 -38.16
N PRO A 523 1.83 -43.26 -39.21
CA PRO A 523 2.33 -44.36 -40.02
C PRO A 523 3.34 -45.22 -39.27
N GLU A 524 3.39 -46.51 -39.55
CA GLU A 524 4.43 -47.38 -39.07
C GLU A 524 5.80 -46.94 -39.58
N MET A 525 6.76 -46.81 -38.67
CA MET A 525 8.12 -46.36 -38.99
C MET A 525 9.11 -47.50 -38.79
N LYS A 526 10.12 -47.61 -39.66
CA LYS A 526 11.19 -48.63 -39.52
C LYS A 526 11.91 -48.59 -38.20
N VAL A 527 12.03 -47.41 -37.63
CA VAL A 527 12.62 -47.14 -36.32
C VAL A 527 11.53 -46.56 -35.45
N ASP A 528 11.27 -47.19 -34.30
CA ASP A 528 10.32 -46.67 -33.35
C ASP A 528 10.91 -45.44 -32.58
N PRO A 529 10.34 -44.26 -32.79
CA PRO A 529 10.80 -43.03 -32.09
C PRO A 529 10.60 -43.14 -30.57
N VAL A 530 9.52 -43.80 -30.12
CA VAL A 530 9.19 -43.95 -28.71
C VAL A 530 10.33 -44.65 -27.97
N ARG A 531 10.87 -45.74 -28.52
CA ARG A 531 11.96 -46.50 -27.94
C ARG A 531 13.24 -45.63 -27.77
N LEU A 532 13.54 -44.75 -28.69
CA LEU A 532 14.74 -43.90 -28.63
C LEU A 532 14.57 -42.71 -27.72
N LEU A 533 13.36 -42.12 -27.64
CA LEU A 533 13.04 -40.98 -26.79
C LEU A 533 12.85 -41.36 -25.31
N THR A 534 12.67 -42.65 -25.00
CA THR A 534 12.62 -43.12 -23.60
C THR A 534 14.01 -43.47 -23.05
N LEU A 535 15.07 -43.31 -23.84
CA LEU A 535 16.45 -43.40 -23.36
C LEU A 535 16.78 -42.19 -22.45
N PRO A 536 17.80 -42.31 -21.57
CA PRO A 536 18.20 -41.23 -20.70
C PRO A 536 18.50 -39.94 -21.46
N LEU A 537 18.03 -38.81 -20.95
CA LEU A 537 18.40 -37.48 -21.44
C LEU A 537 19.86 -37.21 -21.09
N THR A 538 20.73 -37.07 -22.10
CA THR A 538 22.17 -36.88 -21.95
C THR A 538 22.65 -35.45 -22.19
N GLY A 539 21.83 -34.61 -22.82
CA GLY A 539 22.16 -33.22 -23.04
C GLY A 539 20.96 -32.37 -23.41
N MET A 540 21.06 -31.09 -23.08
CA MET A 540 20.11 -30.07 -23.49
C MET A 540 20.86 -28.77 -23.74
N ARG A 541 20.83 -28.27 -24.98
CA ARG A 541 21.43 -27.01 -25.39
C ARG A 541 20.33 -26.04 -25.78
N ILE A 542 20.32 -24.88 -25.15
CA ILE A 542 19.31 -23.84 -25.36
C ILE A 542 19.99 -22.65 -26.01
N SER A 543 19.41 -22.15 -27.10
CA SER A 543 19.69 -20.88 -27.74
C SER A 543 18.46 -19.98 -27.65
N ASP A 544 18.56 -18.73 -28.12
CA ASP A 544 17.48 -17.75 -28.02
C ASP A 544 16.17 -18.20 -28.67
N THR A 545 16.22 -18.96 -29.75
CA THR A 545 15.05 -19.36 -30.52
C THR A 545 14.75 -20.84 -30.49
N MET A 546 15.74 -21.68 -30.20
CA MET A 546 15.60 -23.14 -30.28
C MET A 546 16.31 -23.84 -29.10
N ALA A 547 15.80 -24.98 -28.70
CA ALA A 547 16.48 -25.91 -27.83
C ALA A 547 16.69 -27.26 -28.55
N ARG A 548 17.82 -27.91 -28.24
CA ARG A 548 18.12 -29.27 -28.73
C ARG A 548 18.31 -30.19 -27.55
N LEU A 549 17.50 -31.23 -27.49
CA LEU A 549 17.54 -32.26 -26.47
C LEU A 549 18.16 -33.55 -27.06
N GLN A 550 19.08 -34.15 -26.33
CA GLN A 550 19.76 -35.36 -26.75
C GLN A 550 19.41 -36.52 -25.79
N PHE A 551 18.83 -37.56 -26.33
CA PHE A 551 18.49 -38.79 -25.63
C PHE A 551 19.42 -39.93 -26.08
N GLY A 552 19.84 -40.77 -25.13
CA GLY A 552 20.75 -41.89 -25.42
C GLY A 552 22.18 -41.45 -25.70
N ASN A 553 22.86 -42.14 -26.62
CA ASN A 553 24.26 -41.92 -26.95
C ASN A 553 24.47 -41.75 -28.48
N ALA A 554 25.73 -41.63 -28.90
CA ALA A 554 26.11 -41.43 -30.29
C ALA A 554 25.74 -42.59 -31.23
N THR A 555 25.45 -43.81 -30.70
CA THR A 555 25.15 -45.00 -31.48
C THR A 555 23.68 -45.41 -31.40
N GLN A 556 22.98 -45.02 -30.36
CA GLN A 556 21.57 -45.29 -30.16
C GLN A 556 20.94 -44.12 -29.38
N GLY A 557 20.07 -43.37 -30.03
CA GLY A 557 19.47 -42.19 -29.37
C GLY A 557 18.54 -41.38 -30.29
N ALA A 558 18.17 -40.23 -29.80
CA ALA A 558 17.42 -39.22 -30.54
C ALA A 558 17.90 -37.80 -30.21
N GLU A 559 17.88 -36.93 -31.19
CA GLU A 559 18.07 -35.50 -31.03
C GLU A 559 16.76 -34.81 -31.39
N VAL A 560 16.19 -34.04 -30.47
CA VAL A 560 14.90 -33.35 -30.66
C VAL A 560 15.18 -31.85 -30.68
N ALA A 561 14.75 -31.20 -31.76
CA ALA A 561 14.75 -29.75 -31.87
C ALA A 561 13.39 -29.19 -31.43
N ILE A 562 13.43 -28.19 -30.56
CA ILE A 562 12.23 -27.54 -30.01
C ILE A 562 12.33 -26.04 -30.27
N SER A 563 11.26 -25.43 -30.73
CA SER A 563 11.13 -23.98 -30.91
C SER A 563 10.07 -23.41 -29.96
N ARG A 564 10.19 -22.11 -29.63
CA ARG A 564 9.16 -21.39 -28.88
C ARG A 564 8.21 -20.71 -29.87
N GLU A 565 6.95 -21.10 -29.88
CA GLU A 565 5.89 -20.55 -30.71
C GLU A 565 4.72 -20.09 -29.84
N ASN A 566 4.30 -18.84 -29.97
CA ASN A 566 3.21 -18.25 -29.19
C ASN A 566 3.36 -18.41 -27.65
N GLY A 567 4.61 -18.36 -27.16
CA GLY A 567 4.92 -18.56 -25.73
C GLY A 567 4.96 -20.01 -25.26
N GLU A 568 4.78 -20.99 -26.13
CA GLU A 568 4.83 -22.43 -25.84
C GLU A 568 6.01 -23.10 -26.53
N MET A 569 6.59 -24.11 -25.85
CA MET A 569 7.61 -24.96 -26.46
C MET A 569 6.95 -26.03 -27.32
N ARG A 570 7.43 -26.19 -28.57
CA ARG A 570 6.89 -27.14 -29.56
C ARG A 570 7.99 -27.91 -30.26
N VAL A 571 7.74 -29.17 -30.56
CA VAL A 571 8.68 -30.05 -31.30
C VAL A 571 8.74 -29.57 -32.76
N HIS A 572 9.94 -29.14 -33.16
CA HIS A 572 10.19 -28.65 -34.52
C HIS A 572 10.64 -29.73 -35.47
N ASP A 573 11.57 -30.58 -35.03
CA ASP A 573 12.07 -31.75 -35.78
C ASP A 573 12.73 -32.73 -34.85
N MET A 574 13.03 -33.92 -35.38
CA MET A 574 13.66 -35.01 -34.64
C MET A 574 14.60 -35.80 -35.55
N VAL A 575 15.77 -36.10 -35.03
CA VAL A 575 16.75 -37.03 -35.65
C VAL A 575 16.87 -38.30 -34.83
N LEU A 576 16.53 -39.43 -35.41
CA LEU A 576 16.68 -40.74 -34.78
C LEU A 576 18.06 -41.30 -35.12
N ILE A 577 18.79 -41.83 -34.13
CA ILE A 577 20.17 -42.33 -34.25
C ILE A 577 20.15 -43.83 -33.96
N THR A 578 20.56 -44.63 -34.92
CA THR A 578 20.54 -46.12 -34.85
C THR A 578 21.92 -46.76 -35.05
N GLY A 579 22.96 -45.94 -35.27
CA GLY A 579 24.35 -46.38 -35.49
C GLY A 579 25.27 -45.19 -35.62
N THR A 580 26.53 -45.46 -36.03
CA THR A 580 27.62 -44.46 -36.09
C THR A 580 27.81 -43.78 -37.44
N THR A 581 27.13 -44.29 -38.48
CA THR A 581 27.31 -43.77 -39.84
C THR A 581 26.27 -42.64 -40.14
N PRO A 582 26.52 -41.75 -41.09
CA PRO A 582 25.54 -40.78 -41.50
C PRO A 582 24.21 -41.36 -41.98
N ARG A 583 24.22 -42.59 -42.49
CA ARG A 583 23.01 -43.30 -42.93
C ARG A 583 22.13 -43.80 -41.76
N ASP A 584 22.71 -43.92 -40.59
CA ASP A 584 22.03 -44.31 -39.35
C ASP A 584 21.39 -43.15 -38.62
N ARG A 585 21.49 -41.95 -39.19
CA ARG A 585 20.79 -40.74 -38.71
C ARG A 585 19.56 -40.49 -39.60
N ILE A 586 18.39 -40.65 -39.01
CA ILE A 586 17.11 -40.58 -39.71
C ILE A 586 16.42 -39.27 -39.28
N GLU A 587 16.40 -38.28 -40.18
CA GLU A 587 15.62 -37.07 -39.99
C GLU A 587 14.12 -37.39 -40.15
N LEU A 588 13.37 -37.23 -39.07
CA LEU A 588 11.95 -37.67 -39.03
C LEU A 588 11.11 -36.85 -40.00
N LEU A 589 11.19 -35.54 -39.96
CA LEU A 589 10.45 -34.62 -40.82
C LEU A 589 10.71 -34.93 -42.31
N ALA A 590 12.00 -35.04 -42.72
CA ALA A 590 12.36 -35.34 -44.09
C ALA A 590 11.92 -36.72 -44.53
N THR A 591 11.95 -37.70 -43.62
CA THR A 591 11.52 -39.07 -43.92
C THR A 591 10.01 -39.16 -44.08
N MET A 592 9.25 -38.61 -43.15
CA MET A 592 7.78 -38.58 -43.26
C MET A 592 7.29 -37.80 -44.47
N ARG A 593 7.95 -36.68 -44.80
CA ARG A 593 7.63 -35.93 -46.03
C ARG A 593 7.82 -36.77 -47.27
N ARG A 594 8.92 -37.57 -47.37
CA ARG A 594 9.14 -38.49 -48.47
C ARG A 594 8.08 -39.60 -48.53
N MET A 595 7.66 -40.12 -47.37
CA MET A 595 6.59 -41.14 -47.31
C MET A 595 5.25 -40.59 -47.82
N ILE A 596 4.87 -39.39 -47.38
CA ILE A 596 3.63 -38.72 -47.82
C ILE A 596 3.68 -38.42 -49.31
N THR A 597 4.80 -37.85 -49.82
CA THR A 597 4.98 -37.50 -51.24
C THR A 597 5.04 -38.76 -52.12
N GLY A 598 5.62 -39.82 -51.61
CA GLY A 598 5.69 -41.13 -52.30
C GLY A 598 4.41 -41.96 -52.22
N GLY A 599 3.47 -41.58 -51.34
CA GLY A 599 2.23 -42.33 -51.08
C GLY A 599 2.43 -43.68 -50.40
N LEU A 600 3.62 -43.90 -49.79
CA LEU A 600 3.97 -45.19 -49.16
C LEU A 600 4.45 -44.97 -47.70
N SER A 601 4.03 -45.87 -46.80
CA SER A 601 4.60 -45.98 -45.47
C SER A 601 5.97 -46.68 -45.51
N SER A 602 6.69 -46.72 -44.36
CA SER A 602 8.04 -47.33 -44.23
C SER A 602 8.07 -48.84 -44.59
N ASP A 603 6.94 -49.52 -44.48
CA ASP A 603 6.73 -50.95 -44.81
C ASP A 603 6.04 -51.14 -46.18
N GLY A 604 5.88 -50.10 -46.96
CA GLY A 604 5.31 -50.14 -48.32
C GLY A 604 3.79 -50.09 -48.39
N LYS A 605 3.10 -49.84 -47.26
CA LYS A 605 1.65 -49.61 -47.25
C LYS A 605 1.30 -48.21 -47.77
N ILE A 606 0.16 -48.08 -48.46
CA ILE A 606 -0.33 -46.80 -48.93
C ILE A 606 -0.81 -45.97 -47.74
N LEU A 607 -0.25 -44.76 -47.56
CA LEU A 607 -0.71 -43.81 -46.60
C LEU A 607 -2.06 -43.22 -47.02
N GLN A 608 -3.08 -43.36 -46.18
CA GLN A 608 -4.38 -42.73 -46.46
C GLN A 608 -4.27 -41.22 -46.16
N ALA A 609 -4.41 -40.41 -47.19
CA ALA A 609 -4.58 -38.98 -47.00
C ALA A 609 -5.92 -38.71 -46.28
N LYS A 610 -5.95 -37.78 -45.34
CA LYS A 610 -7.18 -37.32 -44.68
C LYS A 610 -8.20 -36.96 -45.73
N ALA A 611 -9.34 -37.66 -45.78
CA ALA A 611 -10.42 -37.34 -46.72
C ALA A 611 -10.86 -35.86 -46.50
N GLU A 612 -10.69 -35.04 -47.50
CA GLU A 612 -11.18 -33.66 -47.44
C GLU A 612 -12.71 -33.66 -47.28
N SER A 613 -13.23 -32.96 -46.30
CA SER A 613 -14.68 -32.73 -46.17
C SER A 613 -15.17 -32.02 -47.41
N PRO A 614 -16.25 -32.52 -48.08
CA PRO A 614 -16.76 -31.89 -49.30
C PRO A 614 -17.26 -30.48 -49.01
N GLY A 615 -16.49 -29.47 -49.37
CA GLY A 615 -16.88 -28.05 -49.21
C GLY A 615 -15.76 -27.07 -48.95
N SER A 616 -14.53 -27.50 -48.65
CA SER A 616 -13.41 -26.56 -48.52
C SER A 616 -12.76 -26.22 -49.86
N PRO A 617 -12.55 -24.96 -50.23
CA PRO A 617 -11.86 -24.62 -51.48
C PRO A 617 -10.40 -25.09 -51.39
N ARG A 618 -9.97 -25.95 -52.31
CA ARG A 618 -8.59 -26.41 -52.45
C ARG A 618 -7.60 -25.25 -52.47
N PRO A 619 -6.67 -25.10 -51.50
CA PRO A 619 -5.51 -24.25 -51.72
C PRO A 619 -4.66 -24.92 -52.80
N LYS A 620 -4.37 -24.20 -53.89
CA LYS A 620 -3.49 -24.68 -54.95
C LYS A 620 -2.11 -24.98 -54.37
N ALA A 621 -1.83 -26.24 -54.07
CA ALA A 621 -0.59 -26.75 -53.48
C ALA A 621 0.68 -26.31 -54.23
N SER A 622 0.56 -26.06 -55.57
CA SER A 622 1.66 -25.58 -56.40
C SER A 622 2.15 -24.15 -56.15
N GLN A 623 1.34 -23.28 -55.55
CA GLN A 623 1.78 -21.90 -55.29
C GLN A 623 2.51 -21.72 -53.95
N ARG A 624 2.23 -22.55 -52.93
CA ARG A 624 2.94 -22.49 -51.66
C ARG A 624 4.31 -23.19 -51.71
N ILE A 625 4.48 -24.22 -52.56
CA ILE A 625 5.75 -24.90 -52.74
C ILE A 625 6.77 -24.01 -53.47
N GLN A 626 6.33 -23.13 -54.39
CA GLN A 626 7.21 -22.18 -55.09
C GLN A 626 7.69 -21.02 -54.18
N GLN A 627 6.91 -20.62 -53.18
CA GLN A 627 7.35 -19.61 -52.21
C GLN A 627 8.36 -20.12 -51.15
N ALA A 628 8.31 -21.40 -50.82
CA ALA A 628 9.27 -21.99 -49.88
C ALA A 628 10.66 -22.26 -50.49
N ILE A 629 10.75 -22.33 -51.84
CA ILE A 629 12.02 -22.54 -52.58
C ILE A 629 12.75 -21.22 -52.87
N GLN A 630 12.11 -20.07 -52.68
CA GLN A 630 12.73 -18.74 -52.91
C GLN A 630 13.34 -18.10 -51.64
N ILE A 631 13.43 -18.79 -50.52
CA ILE A 631 14.02 -18.32 -49.27
C ILE A 631 15.23 -19.21 -48.86
N GLU A 632 15.99 -19.74 -49.84
CA GLU A 632 17.38 -20.20 -49.61
C GLU A 632 18.35 -19.25 -50.32
#